data_f256fc7cea0cfdcdae4517a5ba8d579f
#
_entry.id   f256fc7cea0cfdcdae4517a5ba8d579f
#
_cell.length_a   1.000
_cell.length_b   1.000
_cell.length_c   1.000
_cell.angle_alpha   90.00
_cell.angle_beta   90.00
_cell.angle_gamma   90.00
#
_symmetry.space_group_name_H-M   'P 1'
#
loop_
_entity.id
_entity.type
_entity.pdbx_description
1 polymer ?
#
loop_
_entity_poly.entity_id
_entity_poly.type
_entity_poly.pdbx_seq_one_letter_code
_entity_poly.pdbx_strand_id
1 'polypeptide(L)'
;MSYVIDANVLMSALISGKAFYKTIFGSLDLLVPEFALVEIEKYKETIVQKSKLDEIAIRRYTFDVFQQLTILPNYFLSAGALTEADRLIGHIDAKDISYLALAIQTNSVLLTRDQPIYKGARQNGFRRIILFDNFLRQYL
;
A
#
# COMPACT_ATOMS: atom_id res chain seq x y z
N MET A 1 4.83 10.62 -11.70
CA MET A 1 4.06 9.36 -11.58
C MET A 1 3.76 9.10 -10.12
N SER A 2 2.54 8.72 -9.81
CA SER A 2 2.13 8.37 -8.46
C SER A 2 2.02 6.86 -8.28
N TYR A 3 2.12 6.42 -7.03
CA TYR A 3 2.05 5.01 -6.65
C TYR A 3 1.06 4.86 -5.51
N VAL A 4 0.34 3.74 -5.51
CA VAL A 4 -0.48 3.33 -4.37
C VAL A 4 0.22 2.14 -3.73
N ILE A 5 0.37 2.16 -2.40
CA ILE A 5 0.90 0.99 -1.68
C ILE A 5 -0.23 0.33 -0.90
N ASP A 6 -0.20 -1.01 -0.83
CA ASP A 6 -1.16 -1.74 -0.01
C ASP A 6 -0.70 -1.80 1.47
N ALA A 7 -1.59 -2.29 2.34
CA ALA A 7 -1.30 -2.35 3.76
C ALA A 7 -0.10 -3.27 4.07
N ASN A 8 0.10 -4.34 3.28
CA ASN A 8 1.21 -5.25 3.51
C ASN A 8 2.56 -4.57 3.27
N VAL A 9 2.67 -3.76 2.23
CA VAL A 9 3.87 -2.97 1.98
C VAL A 9 4.13 -2.01 3.12
N LEU A 10 3.09 -1.29 3.56
CA LEU A 10 3.21 -0.32 4.65
C LEU A 10 3.57 -1.00 5.97
N MET A 11 2.92 -2.12 6.31
CA MET A 11 3.24 -2.88 7.52
C MET A 11 4.68 -3.40 7.51
N SER A 12 5.16 -3.87 6.36
CA SER A 12 6.55 -4.32 6.23
C SER A 12 7.55 -3.22 6.53
N ALA A 13 7.26 -2.00 6.05
CA ALA A 13 8.10 -0.85 6.35
C ALA A 13 8.10 -0.54 7.85
N LEU A 14 6.92 -0.51 8.47
CA LEU A 14 6.78 -0.21 9.90
C LEU A 14 7.47 -1.26 10.78
N ILE A 15 7.36 -2.53 10.43
CA ILE A 15 8.03 -3.62 11.16
C ILE A 15 9.54 -3.54 11.00
N SER A 16 10.01 -3.27 9.78
CA SER A 16 11.43 -3.20 9.46
C SER A 16 12.15 -2.11 10.24
N GLY A 17 11.56 -0.92 10.33
CA GLY A 17 12.17 0.24 10.99
C GLY A 17 13.43 0.77 10.30
N LYS A 18 13.73 0.31 9.08
CA LYS A 18 14.95 0.71 8.38
C LYS A 18 14.81 2.07 7.72
N ALA A 19 15.90 2.84 7.79
CA ALA A 19 15.93 4.19 7.22
C ALA A 19 15.68 4.20 5.70
N PHE A 20 16.06 3.15 4.99
CA PHE A 20 15.90 3.13 3.54
C PHE A 20 14.43 3.20 3.10
N TYR A 21 13.48 2.69 3.89
CA TYR A 21 12.06 2.83 3.58
C TYR A 21 11.63 4.28 3.60
N LYS A 22 12.11 5.05 4.60
CA LYS A 22 11.81 6.48 4.66
C LYS A 22 12.38 7.22 3.44
N THR A 23 13.58 6.84 3.03
CA THR A 23 14.23 7.43 1.86
C THR A 23 13.45 7.12 0.58
N ILE A 24 13.08 5.87 0.36
CA ILE A 24 12.32 5.47 -0.83
C ILE A 24 10.96 6.14 -0.83
N PHE A 25 10.22 6.08 0.27
CA PHE A 25 8.89 6.67 0.35
C PHE A 25 8.93 8.19 0.15
N GLY A 26 9.96 8.84 0.67
CA GLY A 26 10.14 10.29 0.51
C GLY A 26 10.47 10.71 -0.93
N SER A 27 10.95 9.78 -1.75
CA SER A 27 11.28 10.06 -3.16
C SER A 27 10.13 9.77 -4.11
N LEU A 28 9.04 9.20 -3.63
CA LEU A 28 7.88 8.81 -4.42
C LEU A 28 6.67 9.65 -4.05
N ASP A 29 5.73 9.77 -4.99
CA ASP A 29 4.41 10.32 -4.73
C ASP A 29 3.50 9.15 -4.36
N LEU A 30 3.31 8.94 -3.06
CA LEU A 30 2.59 7.78 -2.52
C LEU A 30 1.20 8.14 -2.05
N LEU A 31 0.22 7.39 -2.54
CA LEU A 31 -1.18 7.52 -2.18
C LEU A 31 -1.62 6.26 -1.44
N VAL A 32 -2.46 6.44 -0.43
CA VAL A 32 -2.98 5.34 0.39
C VAL A 32 -4.45 5.61 0.68
N PRO A 33 -5.36 4.64 0.52
CA PRO A 33 -6.74 4.85 0.91
C PRO A 33 -6.88 4.83 2.43
N GLU A 34 -7.86 5.53 2.94
CA GLU A 34 -8.19 5.57 4.36
C GLU A 34 -8.33 4.19 4.98
N PHE A 35 -8.81 3.21 4.21
CA PHE A 35 -8.96 1.83 4.65
C PHE A 35 -7.64 1.24 5.19
N ALA A 36 -6.49 1.70 4.69
CA ALA A 36 -5.20 1.24 5.18
C ALA A 36 -5.02 1.53 6.67
N LEU A 37 -5.58 2.64 7.17
CA LEU A 37 -5.51 2.97 8.59
C LEU A 37 -6.25 1.94 9.43
N VAL A 38 -7.39 1.45 8.95
CA VAL A 38 -8.17 0.39 9.63
C VAL A 38 -7.34 -0.88 9.71
N GLU A 39 -6.68 -1.27 8.62
CA GLU A 39 -5.87 -2.47 8.59
C GLU A 39 -4.63 -2.35 9.48
N ILE A 40 -3.94 -1.22 9.45
CA ILE A 40 -2.77 -0.97 10.31
C ILE A 40 -3.18 -1.03 11.78
N GLU A 41 -4.29 -0.39 12.13
CA GLU A 41 -4.80 -0.41 13.53
C GLU A 41 -5.14 -1.82 13.98
N LYS A 42 -5.72 -2.64 13.09
CA LYS A 42 -6.04 -4.03 13.39
C LYS A 42 -4.80 -4.86 13.73
N TYR A 43 -3.67 -4.58 13.08
CA TYR A 43 -2.43 -5.33 13.24
C TYR A 43 -1.37 -4.60 14.08
N LYS A 44 -1.76 -3.56 14.82
CA LYS A 44 -0.80 -2.72 15.58
C LYS A 44 0.05 -3.53 16.55
N GLU A 45 -0.54 -4.50 17.24
CA GLU A 45 0.20 -5.32 18.21
C GLU A 45 1.25 -6.19 17.52
N THR A 46 0.90 -6.76 16.38
CA THR A 46 1.85 -7.53 15.56
C THR A 46 3.01 -6.66 15.11
N ILE A 47 2.72 -5.43 14.67
CA ILE A 47 3.75 -4.49 14.24
C ILE A 47 4.70 -4.18 15.40
N VAL A 48 4.17 -3.87 16.57
CA VAL A 48 4.97 -3.53 17.75
C VAL A 48 5.83 -4.74 18.18
N GLN A 49 5.23 -5.93 18.24
CA GLN A 49 5.94 -7.14 18.67
C GLN A 49 7.08 -7.52 17.71
N LYS A 50 6.86 -7.39 16.42
CA LYS A 50 7.85 -7.77 15.40
C LYS A 50 8.86 -6.67 15.10
N SER A 51 8.62 -5.45 15.54
CA SER A 51 9.50 -4.33 15.25
C SER A 51 10.87 -4.51 15.90
N LYS A 52 11.90 -4.08 15.19
CA LYS A 52 13.27 -4.02 15.71
C LYS A 52 13.52 -2.80 16.59
N LEU A 53 12.58 -1.87 16.65
CA LEU A 53 12.71 -0.62 17.37
C LEU A 53 12.01 -0.72 18.73
N ASP A 54 12.48 0.07 19.71
CA ASP A 54 11.77 0.21 20.98
C ASP A 54 10.50 1.06 20.79
N GLU A 55 9.69 1.17 21.84
CA GLU A 55 8.39 1.82 21.75
C GLU A 55 8.46 3.28 21.32
N ILE A 56 9.44 4.03 21.84
CA ILE A 56 9.59 5.44 21.50
C ILE A 56 10.06 5.57 20.05
N ALA A 57 11.04 4.76 19.66
CA ALA A 57 11.60 4.78 18.32
C ALA A 57 10.58 4.36 17.26
N ILE A 58 9.73 3.37 17.54
CA ILE A 58 8.70 2.92 16.58
C ILE A 58 7.64 4.00 16.35
N ARG A 59 7.26 4.75 17.41
CA ARG A 59 6.32 5.85 17.26
C ARG A 59 6.89 6.96 16.40
N ARG A 60 8.15 7.31 16.60
CA ARG A 60 8.84 8.31 15.79
C ARG A 60 8.96 7.86 14.34
N TYR A 61 9.35 6.62 14.12
CA TYR A 61 9.47 6.04 12.80
C TYR A 61 8.11 6.03 12.07
N THR A 62 7.05 5.64 12.76
CA THR A 62 5.69 5.65 12.21
C THR A 62 5.30 7.05 11.77
N PHE A 63 5.55 8.05 12.62
CA PHE A 63 5.27 9.45 12.28
C PHE A 63 6.01 9.87 11.01
N ASP A 64 7.31 9.55 10.93
CA ASP A 64 8.13 9.91 9.78
C ASP A 64 7.64 9.24 8.50
N VAL A 65 7.27 7.95 8.57
CA VAL A 65 6.74 7.21 7.42
C VAL A 65 5.42 7.83 6.95
N PHE A 66 4.48 8.08 7.88
CA PHE A 66 3.18 8.63 7.51
C PHE A 66 3.26 10.05 6.95
N GLN A 67 4.28 10.82 7.28
CA GLN A 67 4.49 12.13 6.66
C GLN A 67 4.81 12.03 5.17
N GLN A 68 5.25 10.88 4.69
CA GLN A 68 5.55 10.65 3.28
C GLN A 68 4.35 10.19 2.47
N LEU A 69 3.19 9.98 3.11
CA LEU A 69 2.00 9.42 2.48
C LEU A 69 0.94 10.49 2.31
N THR A 70 0.20 10.41 1.20
CA THR A 70 -1.06 11.15 1.04
C THR A 70 -2.19 10.15 1.26
N ILE A 71 -2.98 10.36 2.32
CA ILE A 71 -4.10 9.50 2.68
C ILE A 71 -5.37 10.12 2.13
N LEU A 72 -6.13 9.35 1.35
CA LEU A 72 -7.38 9.82 0.75
C LEU A 72 -8.57 9.15 1.43
N PRO A 73 -9.61 9.93 1.75
CA PRO A 73 -10.80 9.38 2.42
C PRO A 73 -11.56 8.44 1.51
N ASN A 74 -12.32 7.52 2.11
CA ASN A 74 -13.08 6.52 1.35
C ASN A 74 -14.05 7.15 0.35
N TYR A 75 -14.67 8.29 0.68
CA TYR A 75 -15.60 8.93 -0.23
C TYR A 75 -14.94 9.47 -1.51
N PHE A 76 -13.61 9.60 -1.51
CA PHE A 76 -12.88 9.98 -2.72
C PHE A 76 -13.03 8.93 -3.82
N LEU A 77 -13.18 7.65 -3.45
CA LEU A 77 -13.27 6.56 -4.41
C LEU A 77 -14.61 6.60 -5.15
N SER A 78 -14.56 6.70 -6.47
CA SER A 78 -15.77 6.75 -7.29
C SER A 78 -16.40 5.36 -7.41
N ALA A 79 -17.72 5.34 -7.67
CA ALA A 79 -18.44 4.09 -7.92
C ALA A 79 -17.84 3.34 -9.12
N GLY A 80 -17.45 4.07 -10.17
CA GLY A 80 -16.85 3.46 -11.36
C GLY A 80 -15.52 2.78 -11.05
N ALA A 81 -14.65 3.43 -10.28
CA ALA A 81 -13.37 2.83 -9.90
C ALA A 81 -13.56 1.61 -9.02
N LEU A 82 -14.49 1.67 -8.06
CA LEU A 82 -14.79 0.54 -7.18
C LEU A 82 -15.34 -0.65 -7.98
N THR A 83 -16.26 -0.40 -8.93
CA THR A 83 -16.82 -1.44 -9.78
C THR A 83 -15.75 -2.10 -10.64
N GLU A 84 -14.87 -1.30 -11.24
CA GLU A 84 -13.78 -1.83 -12.07
C GLU A 84 -12.79 -2.64 -11.24
N ALA A 85 -12.42 -2.16 -10.05
CA ALA A 85 -11.55 -2.91 -9.15
C ALA A 85 -12.18 -4.24 -8.72
N ASP A 86 -13.48 -4.24 -8.41
CA ASP A 86 -14.21 -5.46 -8.07
C ASP A 86 -14.19 -6.46 -9.23
N ARG A 87 -14.40 -5.99 -10.45
CA ARG A 87 -14.32 -6.84 -11.64
C ARG A 87 -12.94 -7.51 -11.76
N LEU A 88 -11.89 -6.76 -11.46
CA LEU A 88 -10.52 -7.24 -11.65
C LEU A 88 -10.08 -8.23 -10.56
N ILE A 89 -10.40 -7.98 -9.30
CA ILE A 89 -9.86 -8.73 -8.17
C ILE A 89 -10.86 -9.12 -7.08
N GLY A 90 -12.13 -8.71 -7.18
CA GLY A 90 -13.10 -8.95 -6.11
C GLY A 90 -13.28 -10.42 -5.75
N HIS A 91 -13.12 -11.31 -6.72
CA HIS A 91 -13.20 -12.77 -6.54
C HIS A 91 -11.94 -13.36 -5.89
N ILE A 92 -10.85 -12.56 -5.79
CA ILE A 92 -9.59 -13.00 -5.19
C ILE A 92 -9.56 -12.54 -3.74
N ASP A 93 -9.68 -11.22 -3.51
CA ASP A 93 -9.71 -10.66 -2.16
C ASP A 93 -10.41 -9.30 -2.17
N ALA A 94 -11.61 -9.27 -1.59
CA ALA A 94 -12.41 -8.05 -1.52
C ALA A 94 -11.75 -6.93 -0.70
N LYS A 95 -10.85 -7.27 0.23
CA LYS A 95 -10.15 -6.27 1.06
C LYS A 95 -9.23 -5.37 0.24
N ASP A 96 -8.76 -5.85 -0.90
CA ASP A 96 -7.81 -5.10 -1.73
C ASP A 96 -8.49 -4.20 -2.77
N ILE A 97 -9.81 -4.21 -2.83
CA ILE A 97 -10.58 -3.41 -3.81
C ILE A 97 -10.27 -1.93 -3.67
N SER A 98 -10.21 -1.39 -2.45
CA SER A 98 -10.00 0.04 -2.27
C SER A 98 -8.61 0.50 -2.76
N TYR A 99 -7.59 -0.33 -2.60
CA TYR A 99 -6.23 -0.01 -3.10
C TYR A 99 -6.20 0.03 -4.61
N LEU A 100 -6.77 -0.97 -5.26
CA LEU A 100 -6.82 -1.03 -6.71
C LEU A 100 -7.71 0.08 -7.29
N ALA A 101 -8.85 0.35 -6.65
CA ALA A 101 -9.73 1.43 -7.07
C ALA A 101 -9.03 2.79 -7.03
N LEU A 102 -8.24 3.03 -5.98
CA LEU A 102 -7.47 4.26 -5.86
C LEU A 102 -6.44 4.36 -7.00
N ALA A 103 -5.73 3.27 -7.30
CA ALA A 103 -4.77 3.24 -8.39
C ALA A 103 -5.43 3.51 -9.75
N ILE A 104 -6.59 2.93 -10.00
CA ILE A 104 -7.37 3.15 -11.21
C ILE A 104 -7.75 4.61 -11.33
N GLN A 105 -8.35 5.16 -10.28
CA GLN A 105 -8.92 6.51 -10.30
C GLN A 105 -7.85 7.60 -10.45
N THR A 106 -6.69 7.38 -9.86
CA THR A 106 -5.59 8.35 -9.90
C THR A 106 -4.56 8.07 -10.98
N ASN A 107 -4.80 7.05 -11.81
CA ASN A 107 -3.87 6.61 -12.85
C ASN A 107 -2.47 6.32 -12.27
N SER A 108 -2.45 5.67 -11.14
CA SER A 108 -1.23 5.33 -10.41
C SER A 108 -0.83 3.88 -10.63
N VAL A 109 0.40 3.54 -10.23
CA VAL A 109 0.88 2.15 -10.18
C VAL A 109 0.61 1.60 -8.78
N LEU A 110 -0.01 0.43 -8.69
CA LEU A 110 -0.19 -0.26 -7.41
C LEU A 110 1.07 -1.09 -7.10
N LEU A 111 1.67 -0.84 -5.95
CA LEU A 111 2.77 -1.64 -5.43
C LEU A 111 2.20 -2.60 -4.38
N THR A 112 2.35 -3.89 -4.60
CA THR A 112 1.78 -4.92 -3.74
C THR A 112 2.78 -6.02 -3.45
N ARG A 113 2.59 -6.73 -2.34
CA ARG A 113 3.33 -7.95 -2.03
C ARG A 113 2.45 -9.20 -2.18
N ASP A 114 1.21 -9.01 -2.61
CA ASP A 114 0.23 -10.09 -2.73
C ASP A 114 0.30 -10.71 -4.14
N GLN A 115 0.87 -11.91 -4.25
CA GLN A 115 1.02 -12.61 -5.52
C GLN A 115 -0.31 -12.90 -6.22
N PRO A 116 -1.34 -13.44 -5.52
CA PRO A 116 -2.63 -13.68 -6.17
C PRO A 116 -3.27 -12.41 -6.75
N ILE A 117 -3.20 -11.29 -6.03
CA ILE A 117 -3.73 -10.00 -6.50
C ILE A 117 -2.95 -9.54 -7.73
N TYR A 118 -1.63 -9.62 -7.69
CA TYR A 118 -0.78 -9.24 -8.81
C TYR A 118 -1.13 -10.05 -10.07
N LYS A 119 -1.18 -11.37 -9.93
CA LYS A 119 -1.48 -12.26 -11.06
C LYS A 119 -2.91 -12.04 -11.59
N GLY A 120 -3.88 -11.97 -10.68
CA GLY A 120 -5.28 -11.83 -11.06
C GLY A 120 -5.57 -10.49 -11.75
N ALA A 121 -5.05 -9.40 -11.24
CA ALA A 121 -5.23 -8.09 -11.86
C ALA A 121 -4.65 -8.07 -13.26
N ARG A 122 -3.44 -8.60 -13.45
CA ARG A 122 -2.78 -8.64 -14.75
C ARG A 122 -3.53 -9.55 -15.73
N GLN A 123 -3.99 -10.70 -15.28
CA GLN A 123 -4.80 -11.61 -16.11
C GLN A 123 -6.05 -10.94 -16.64
N ASN A 124 -6.66 -10.07 -15.83
CA ASN A 124 -7.88 -9.37 -16.18
C ASN A 124 -7.62 -8.02 -16.89
N GLY A 125 -6.39 -7.75 -17.26
CA GLY A 125 -6.03 -6.62 -18.12
C GLY A 125 -5.47 -5.39 -17.43
N PHE A 126 -5.31 -5.40 -16.10
CA PHE A 126 -4.72 -4.27 -15.40
C PHE A 126 -3.20 -4.41 -15.36
N ARG A 127 -2.50 -3.46 -15.98
CA ARG A 127 -1.04 -3.53 -16.14
C ARG A 127 -0.26 -2.67 -15.16
N ARG A 128 -0.88 -1.67 -14.56
CA ARG A 128 -0.21 -0.74 -13.64
C ARG A 128 -0.14 -1.32 -12.23
N ILE A 129 0.46 -2.51 -12.13
CA ILE A 129 0.68 -3.20 -10.86
C ILE A 129 2.07 -3.84 -10.90
N ILE A 130 2.83 -3.67 -9.82
CA ILE A 130 4.19 -4.18 -9.70
C ILE A 130 4.33 -4.82 -8.32
N LEU A 131 4.99 -5.99 -8.27
CA LEU A 131 5.36 -6.57 -6.99
C LEU A 131 6.42 -5.69 -6.33
N PHE A 132 6.22 -5.37 -5.06
CA PHE A 132 7.07 -4.43 -4.35
C PHE A 132 8.55 -4.85 -4.34
N ASP A 133 8.83 -6.14 -4.18
CA ASP A 133 10.22 -6.62 -4.19
C ASP A 133 10.88 -6.40 -5.56
N ASN A 134 10.14 -6.56 -6.64
CA ASN A 134 10.64 -6.27 -7.98
C ASN A 134 10.87 -4.77 -8.18
N PHE A 135 9.98 -3.95 -7.65
CA PHE A 135 10.13 -2.50 -7.69
C PHE A 135 11.43 -2.08 -6.96
N LEU A 136 11.68 -2.65 -5.78
CA LEU A 136 12.89 -2.34 -5.03
C LEU A 136 14.18 -2.70 -5.79
N ARG A 137 14.19 -3.82 -6.49
CA ARG A 137 15.34 -4.23 -7.30
C ARG A 137 15.63 -3.24 -8.42
N GLN A 138 14.59 -2.72 -9.05
CA GLN A 138 14.74 -1.71 -10.11
C GLN A 138 15.17 -0.36 -9.55
N TYR A 139 14.71 -0.04 -8.34
CA TYR A 139 14.99 1.24 -7.70
C TYR A 139 16.39 1.31 -7.12
N LEU A 140 16.85 0.19 -6.58
CA LEU A 140 18.19 0.07 -6.01
C LEU A 140 19.22 -0.32 -7.08
#